data_c88898c3f8a87f8bf4a745571769508f
#
_entry.id   c88898c3f8a87f8bf4a745571769508f
#
_cell.length_a   1.000
_cell.length_b   1.000
_cell.length_c   1.000
_cell.angle_alpha   90.00
_cell.angle_beta   90.00
_cell.angle_gamma   90.00
#
_symmetry.space_group_name_H-M   'P 1'
#
loop_
_entity.id
_entity.type
_entity.pdbx_description
1 polymer ?
#
loop_
_entity_poly.entity_id
_entity_poly.type
_entity_poly.pdbx_seq_one_letter_code
_entity_poly.pdbx_strand_id
1 'polypeptide(L)' 'MPYTLLVHVLNEDPVIGEIEELPEPTAQYLLLSSPRLRDGRDVPYFLPETNTVIYPWHRVHSIEIMPTEGEEQIVTFIRE' A
#
# COMPACT_ATOMS: atom_id res chain seq x y z
N MET A 1 6.83 6.72 -11.70
CA MET A 1 5.77 5.72 -11.78
C MET A 1 5.28 5.41 -10.37
N PRO A 2 3.99 5.39 -10.16
CA PRO A 2 3.51 5.08 -8.81
C PRO A 2 3.74 3.60 -8.46
N TYR A 3 3.85 3.37 -7.18
CA TYR A 3 3.94 2.02 -6.63
C TYR A 3 2.58 1.62 -6.09
N THR A 4 2.21 0.37 -6.29
CA THR A 4 1.00 -0.19 -5.68
C THR A 4 1.42 -0.97 -4.45
N LEU A 5 0.80 -0.67 -3.33
CA LEU A 5 1.15 -1.26 -2.05
C LEU A 5 -0.02 -2.02 -1.48
N LEU A 6 0.28 -3.11 -0.80
CA LEU A 6 -0.68 -3.77 0.09
C LEU A 6 -0.22 -3.49 1.51
N VAL A 7 -1.01 -2.72 2.24
CA VAL A 7 -0.66 -2.26 3.57
C VAL A 7 -1.39 -3.11 4.59
N HIS A 8 -0.63 -3.81 5.43
CA HIS A 8 -1.19 -4.62 6.51
C HIS A 8 -1.30 -3.75 7.75
N VAL A 9 -2.53 -3.42 8.11
CA VAL A 9 -2.82 -2.54 9.23
C VAL A 9 -3.16 -3.39 10.44
N LEU A 10 -2.64 -3.01 11.60
CA LEU A 10 -2.88 -3.77 12.83
C LEU A 10 -4.37 -3.83 13.12
N ASN A 11 -4.87 -5.06 13.29
CA ASN A 11 -6.26 -5.33 13.68
C ASN A 11 -7.29 -4.90 12.64
N GLU A 12 -6.89 -4.75 11.37
CA GLU A 12 -7.81 -4.36 10.31
C GLU A 12 -7.46 -5.12 9.05
N ASP A 13 -8.40 -5.16 8.12
CA ASP A 13 -8.17 -5.79 6.84
C ASP A 13 -7.10 -5.02 6.06
N PRO A 14 -6.28 -5.73 5.28
CA PRO A 14 -5.29 -5.05 4.45
C PRO A 14 -5.93 -4.12 3.43
N VAL A 15 -5.22 -3.04 3.13
CA VAL A 15 -5.70 -2.01 2.21
C VAL A 15 -4.70 -1.87 1.08
N ILE A 16 -5.20 -1.81 -0.15
CA ILE A 16 -4.38 -1.56 -1.32
C ILE A 16 -4.49 -0.09 -1.70
N GLY A 17 -3.38 0.48 -2.14
CA GLY A 17 -3.38 1.84 -2.64
C GLY A 17 -2.09 2.13 -3.38
N GLU A 18 -1.93 3.37 -3.84
CA GLU A 18 -0.76 3.77 -4.60
C GLU A 18 0.01 4.86 -3.87
N ILE A 19 1.31 4.91 -4.10
CA ILE A 19 2.15 6.02 -3.68
C ILE A 19 3.04 6.41 -4.84
N GLU A 20 3.41 7.70 -4.89
CA GLU A 20 4.27 8.19 -5.97
C GLU A 20 5.71 7.77 -5.77
N GLU A 21 6.18 7.82 -4.55
CA GLU A 21 7.55 7.46 -4.20
C GLU A 21 7.54 6.67 -2.92
N LEU A 22 8.50 5.76 -2.80
CA LEU A 22 8.64 5.01 -1.56
C LEU A 22 8.99 5.97 -0.42
N PRO A 23 8.48 5.72 0.78
CA PRO A 23 8.76 6.63 1.91
C PRO A 23 10.25 6.66 2.22
N GLU A 24 10.72 7.83 2.60
CA GLU A 24 12.10 7.97 3.07
C GLU A 24 12.25 7.33 4.43
N PRO A 25 13.49 6.93 4.79
CA PRO A 25 13.69 6.32 6.10
C PRO A 25 13.28 7.21 7.27
N THR A 26 13.28 8.53 7.06
CA THR A 26 12.90 9.46 8.12
C THR A 26 11.43 9.81 8.12
N ALA A 27 10.65 9.26 7.19
CA ALA A 27 9.23 9.54 7.12
C ALA A 27 8.54 9.03 8.39
N GLN A 28 7.54 9.78 8.85
CA GLN A 28 6.83 9.42 10.08
C GLN A 28 5.47 8.84 9.81
N TYR A 29 5.07 8.78 8.55
CA TYR A 29 3.78 8.21 8.18
C TYR A 29 3.84 7.79 6.73
N LEU A 30 2.82 7.01 6.33
CA LEU A 30 2.64 6.56 4.96
C LEU A 30 1.45 7.30 4.36
N LEU A 31 1.65 7.91 3.21
CA LEU A 31 0.58 8.59 2.48
C LEU A 31 0.15 7.69 1.34
N LEU A 32 -1.11 7.25 1.36
CA LEU A 32 -1.61 6.26 0.42
C LEU A 32 -2.77 6.84 -0.38
N SER A 33 -2.71 6.72 -1.70
CA SER A 33 -3.75 7.20 -2.60
C SER A 33 -4.68 6.06 -3.00
N SER A 34 -5.94 6.39 -3.22
CA SER A 34 -6.96 5.47 -3.74
C SER A 34 -7.07 4.20 -2.91
N PRO A 35 -7.28 4.33 -1.58
CA PRO A 35 -7.35 3.17 -0.70
C PRO A 35 -8.57 2.31 -1.03
N ARG A 36 -8.36 0.98 -1.04
CA ARG A 36 -9.42 0.04 -1.31
C ARG A 36 -9.05 -1.31 -0.71
N LEU A 37 -10.05 -2.16 -0.53
CA LEU A 37 -9.79 -3.51 -0.06
C LEU A 37 -9.18 -4.34 -1.18
N ARG A 38 -8.66 -5.50 -0.83
CA ARG A 38 -7.96 -6.35 -1.80
C ARG A 38 -8.84 -6.77 -2.97
N ASP A 39 -10.15 -6.85 -2.75
CA ASP A 39 -11.07 -7.24 -3.81
C ASP A 39 -11.60 -6.05 -4.60
N GLY A 40 -11.08 -4.86 -4.34
CA GLY A 40 -11.44 -3.65 -5.08
C GLY A 40 -12.59 -2.87 -4.48
N ARG A 41 -13.22 -3.38 -3.43
CA ARG A 41 -14.33 -2.66 -2.80
C ARG A 41 -13.80 -1.52 -1.95
N ASP A 42 -14.68 -0.54 -1.72
CA ASP A 42 -14.32 0.57 -0.84
C ASP A 42 -14.08 0.07 0.57
N VAL A 43 -13.16 0.76 1.27
CA VAL A 43 -12.91 0.48 2.68
C VAL A 43 -14.12 0.99 3.46
N PRO A 44 -14.83 0.13 4.18
CA PRO A 44 -16.14 0.50 4.73
C PRO A 44 -16.07 1.58 5.80
N TYR A 45 -14.96 1.75 6.48
CA TYR A 45 -14.86 2.76 7.53
C TYR A 45 -14.25 4.07 7.03
N PHE A 46 -14.01 4.20 5.73
CA PHE A 46 -13.61 5.48 5.13
C PHE A 46 -14.82 6.09 4.45
N LEU A 47 -14.81 7.42 4.36
CA LEU A 47 -15.83 8.11 3.59
C LEU A 47 -15.68 7.74 2.11
N PRO A 48 -16.79 7.58 1.38
CA PRO A 48 -16.69 7.16 -0.04
C PRO A 48 -15.88 8.09 -0.91
N GLU A 49 -15.82 9.37 -0.56
CA GLU A 49 -15.10 10.34 -1.37
C GLU A 49 -13.63 10.46 -0.97
N THR A 50 -13.17 9.66 0.01
CA THR A 50 -11.78 9.67 0.43
C THR A 50 -10.89 9.13 -0.68
N ASN A 51 -9.89 9.91 -1.11
CA ASN A 51 -8.96 9.43 -2.11
C ASN A 51 -7.51 9.41 -1.61
N THR A 52 -7.26 9.81 -0.38
CA THR A 52 -5.90 9.78 0.20
C THR A 52 -6.03 9.59 1.69
N VAL A 53 -5.21 8.69 2.24
CA VAL A 53 -5.18 8.45 3.69
C VAL A 53 -3.74 8.48 4.16
N ILE A 54 -3.58 8.83 5.43
CA ILE A 54 -2.28 8.85 6.10
C ILE A 54 -2.31 7.78 7.18
N TYR A 55 -1.34 6.87 7.12
CA TYR A 55 -1.20 5.82 8.13
C TYR A 55 0.04 6.12 8.95
N PRO A 56 -0.10 6.35 10.26
CA PRO A 56 1.08 6.43 11.12
C PRO A 56 1.74 5.07 11.22
N TRP A 57 3.07 5.06 11.34
CA TRP A 57 3.80 3.80 11.29
C TRP A 57 3.43 2.84 12.41
N HIS A 58 3.01 3.37 13.57
CA HIS A 58 2.69 2.48 14.69
C HIS A 58 1.42 1.66 14.43
N ARG A 59 0.67 1.98 13.38
CA ARG A 59 -0.52 1.20 13.01
C ARG A 59 -0.24 0.23 11.87
N VAL A 60 0.93 0.30 11.26
CA VAL A 60 1.25 -0.51 10.10
C VAL A 60 2.09 -1.69 10.53
N HIS A 61 1.61 -2.89 10.21
CA HIS A 61 2.36 -4.12 10.51
C HIS A 61 3.44 -4.34 9.45
N SER A 62 3.06 -4.26 8.19
CA SER A 62 4.00 -4.45 7.10
C SER A 62 3.38 -3.93 5.82
N ILE A 63 4.22 -3.73 4.82
CA ILE A 63 3.79 -3.25 3.52
C ILE A 63 4.39 -4.16 2.46
N GLU A 64 3.54 -4.63 1.56
CA GLU A 64 4.01 -5.39 0.40
C GLU A 64 3.97 -4.47 -0.80
N ILE A 65 5.09 -4.38 -1.48
CA ILE A 65 5.18 -3.60 -2.71
C ILE A 65 4.83 -4.52 -3.85
N MET A 66 3.73 -4.21 -4.54
CA MET A 66 3.26 -5.07 -5.61
C MET A 66 4.16 -4.88 -6.83
N PRO A 67 4.64 -5.95 -7.45
CA PRO A 67 5.52 -5.80 -8.61
C PRO A 67 4.75 -5.35 -9.84
N THR A 68 5.41 -4.54 -10.68
CA THR A 68 4.93 -4.32 -12.02
C THR A 68 5.25 -5.56 -12.85
N GLU A 69 4.76 -5.60 -14.08
CA GLU A 69 5.01 -6.76 -14.92
C GLU A 69 6.48 -7.07 -15.07
N GLY A 70 7.28 -6.02 -15.31
CA GLY A 70 8.71 -6.22 -15.46
C GLY A 70 9.37 -6.65 -14.17
N GLU A 71 8.95 -6.05 -13.07
CA GLU A 71 9.52 -6.38 -11.77
C GLU A 71 9.15 -7.79 -11.34
N GLU A 72 7.99 -8.26 -11.75
CA GLU A 72 7.57 -9.61 -11.45
C GLU A 72 8.58 -10.60 -11.99
N GLN A 73 9.03 -10.40 -13.22
CA GLN A 73 10.01 -11.28 -13.82
C GLN A 73 11.33 -11.22 -13.08
N ILE A 74 11.72 -10.03 -12.67
CA ILE A 74 12.97 -9.86 -11.96
C ILE A 74 12.92 -10.58 -10.61
N VAL A 75 11.83 -10.46 -9.92
CA VAL A 75 11.67 -11.11 -8.63
C VAL A 75 11.76 -12.62 -8.78
N THR A 76 11.08 -13.17 -9.77
CA THR A 76 11.13 -14.59 -10.02
C THR A 76 12.57 -15.05 -10.29
N PHE A 77 13.29 -14.26 -11.07
CA PHE A 77 14.65 -14.58 -11.41
C PHE A 77 15.56 -14.59 -10.19
N ILE A 78 15.38 -13.62 -9.34
CA ILE A 78 16.24 -13.48 -8.15
C ILE A 78 16.01 -14.63 -7.20
N ARG A 79 14.82 -15.16 -7.14
CA ARG A 79 14.53 -16.24 -6.21
C ARG A 79 15.21 -17.55 -6.59
N GLU A 80 15.76 -17.61 -7.78
CA GLU A 80 16.57 -18.74 -8.14
C GLU A 80 17.87 -18.73 -7.33
#